data_0f4e0180bb7c8fe40ab3ff62a2fb06c7
#
_entry.id   0f4e0180bb7c8fe40ab3ff62a2fb06c7
#
_cell.length_a   1.000
_cell.length_b   1.000
_cell.length_c   1.000
_cell.angle_alpha   90.00
_cell.angle_beta   90.00
_cell.angle_gamma   90.00
#
_symmetry.space_group_name_H-M   'P 1'
#
loop_
_entity.id
_entity.type
_entity.pdbx_description
1 polymer ?
#
loop_
_entity_poly.entity_id
_entity_poly.type
_entity_poly.pdbx_seq_one_letter_code
_entity_poly.pdbx_strand_id
1 'polypeptide(L)'
;MVHIKTEDQVKLMQEAALLVSKTLTQVATILKPGMTTLDVDQFCMQFVKDHHATLSFYNYHGYPHNICASVNDVVVHGFPNKTALNEGDIVSIDLGVVLNGWHGDHAYTFILGDVAPDILQLVKVTKESLYKGIEKAIVNNRVGDISFAIQGHTEKLHGYGVVRELV
;
A
#
# COMPACT_ATOMS: atom_id res chain seq x y z
N MET A 1 -5.74 -24.03 -1.55
CA MET A 1 -7.22 -24.19 -1.62
C MET A 1 -7.84 -22.79 -1.69
N VAL A 2 -8.75 -22.52 -2.62
CA VAL A 2 -9.44 -21.23 -2.71
C VAL A 2 -10.59 -21.21 -1.71
N HIS A 3 -10.64 -20.20 -0.83
CA HIS A 3 -11.71 -20.02 0.14
C HIS A 3 -12.70 -18.98 -0.37
N ILE A 4 -13.85 -19.45 -0.83
CA ILE A 4 -14.95 -18.58 -1.28
C ILE A 4 -15.60 -17.94 -0.05
N LYS A 5 -15.81 -16.63 -0.10
CA LYS A 5 -16.42 -15.85 0.99
C LYS A 5 -17.91 -15.70 0.79
N THR A 6 -18.69 -15.71 1.87
CA THR A 6 -20.11 -15.34 1.87
C THR A 6 -20.26 -13.82 1.74
N GLU A 7 -21.45 -13.35 1.40
CA GLU A 7 -21.74 -11.89 1.32
C GLU A 7 -21.47 -11.17 2.65
N ASP A 8 -21.82 -11.79 3.79
CA ASP A 8 -21.57 -11.20 5.10
C ASP A 8 -20.08 -11.16 5.44
N GLN A 9 -19.31 -12.19 5.03
CA GLN A 9 -17.85 -12.18 5.17
C GLN A 9 -17.22 -11.10 4.29
N VAL A 10 -17.71 -10.87 3.08
CA VAL A 10 -17.25 -9.80 2.20
C VAL A 10 -17.49 -8.42 2.83
N LYS A 11 -18.63 -8.20 3.51
CA LYS A 11 -18.90 -6.95 4.24
C LYS A 11 -17.88 -6.71 5.35
N LEU A 12 -17.55 -7.73 6.14
CA LEU A 12 -16.53 -7.63 7.19
C LEU A 12 -15.13 -7.33 6.62
N MET A 13 -14.78 -7.96 5.48
CA MET A 13 -13.54 -7.62 4.77
C MET A 13 -13.55 -6.16 4.27
N GLN A 14 -14.68 -5.68 3.77
CA GLN A 14 -14.82 -4.28 3.33
C GLN A 14 -14.63 -3.30 4.48
N GLU A 15 -15.18 -3.60 5.68
CA GLU A 15 -14.97 -2.76 6.87
C GLU A 15 -13.48 -2.64 7.23
N ALA A 16 -12.75 -3.77 7.22
CA ALA A 16 -11.31 -3.78 7.47
C ALA A 16 -10.55 -2.98 6.38
N ALA A 17 -10.86 -3.20 5.10
CA ALA A 17 -10.24 -2.48 3.99
C ALA A 17 -10.53 -0.97 4.03
N LEU A 18 -11.75 -0.57 4.42
CA LEU A 18 -12.11 0.84 4.61
C LEU A 18 -11.32 1.49 5.75
N LEU A 19 -11.03 0.76 6.82
CA LEU A 19 -10.21 1.29 7.91
C LEU A 19 -8.76 1.51 7.46
N VAL A 20 -8.19 0.61 6.62
CA VAL A 20 -6.88 0.85 5.99
C VAL A 20 -6.89 2.13 5.17
N SER A 21 -7.89 2.30 4.30
CA SER A 21 -8.01 3.51 3.46
C SER A 21 -8.16 4.79 4.30
N LYS A 22 -8.92 4.73 5.40
CA LYS A 22 -9.03 5.84 6.35
C LYS A 22 -7.70 6.17 7.01
N THR A 23 -6.94 5.15 7.42
CA THR A 23 -5.61 5.33 8.01
C THR A 23 -4.67 6.03 7.03
N LEU A 24 -4.59 5.56 5.79
CA LEU A 24 -3.77 6.20 4.75
C LEU A 24 -4.23 7.63 4.44
N THR A 25 -5.54 7.89 4.46
CA THR A 25 -6.08 9.24 4.30
C THR A 25 -5.62 10.17 5.44
N GLN A 26 -5.56 9.66 6.67
CA GLN A 26 -5.05 10.44 7.80
C GLN A 26 -3.52 10.64 7.70
N VAL A 27 -2.77 9.64 7.26
CA VAL A 27 -1.34 9.81 6.96
C VAL A 27 -1.12 10.95 5.97
N ALA A 28 -1.95 11.06 4.92
CA ALA A 28 -1.86 12.16 3.96
C ALA A 28 -2.02 13.55 4.58
N THR A 29 -2.71 13.66 5.72
CA THR A 29 -2.91 14.96 6.39
C THR A 29 -1.75 15.38 7.28
N ILE A 30 -0.93 14.43 7.73
CA ILE A 30 0.16 14.71 8.67
C ILE A 30 1.55 14.63 8.03
N LEU A 31 1.69 13.80 6.99
CA LEU A 31 2.98 13.50 6.37
C LEU A 31 3.59 14.76 5.74
N LYS A 32 4.81 15.10 6.16
CA LYS A 32 5.53 16.28 5.68
C LYS A 32 7.04 16.09 5.84
N PRO A 33 7.85 16.85 5.11
CA PRO A 33 9.29 16.91 5.32
C PRO A 33 9.65 17.17 6.79
N GLY A 34 10.71 16.53 7.27
CA GLY A 34 11.19 16.58 8.66
C GLY A 34 10.59 15.51 9.57
N MET A 35 9.48 14.85 9.19
CA MET A 35 8.98 13.67 9.91
C MET A 35 9.85 12.45 9.60
N THR A 36 9.82 11.45 10.48
CA THR A 36 10.44 10.16 10.27
C THR A 36 9.39 9.11 9.93
N THR A 37 9.79 8.04 9.25
CA THR A 37 8.89 6.92 8.99
C THR A 37 8.47 6.18 10.28
N LEU A 38 9.26 6.28 11.37
CA LEU A 38 8.85 5.82 12.70
C LEU A 38 7.71 6.65 13.29
N ASP A 39 7.67 7.97 13.05
CA ASP A 39 6.54 8.81 13.49
C ASP A 39 5.26 8.37 12.80
N VAL A 40 5.35 8.02 11.50
CA VAL A 40 4.21 7.50 10.74
C VAL A 40 3.77 6.12 11.26
N ASP A 41 4.71 5.24 11.58
CA ASP A 41 4.43 3.91 12.17
C ASP A 41 3.65 4.05 13.49
N GLN A 42 4.11 4.91 14.38
CA GLN A 42 3.46 5.18 15.67
C GLN A 42 2.08 5.81 15.48
N PHE A 43 1.94 6.74 14.55
CA PHE A 43 0.65 7.35 14.23
C PHE A 43 -0.35 6.31 13.73
N CYS A 44 0.05 5.46 12.77
CA CYS A 44 -0.81 4.40 12.24
C CYS A 44 -1.24 3.41 13.34
N MET A 45 -0.30 3.00 14.19
CA MET A 45 -0.57 2.12 15.34
C MET A 45 -1.62 2.73 16.27
N GLN A 46 -1.48 4.00 16.63
CA GLN A 46 -2.43 4.66 17.52
C GLN A 46 -3.79 4.84 16.86
N PHE A 47 -3.82 5.32 15.61
CA PHE A 47 -5.07 5.52 14.87
C PHE A 47 -5.88 4.23 14.72
N VAL A 48 -5.24 3.14 14.34
CA VAL A 48 -5.91 1.83 14.19
C VAL A 48 -6.42 1.30 15.53
N LYS A 49 -5.63 1.46 16.61
CA LYS A 49 -6.03 1.10 17.96
C LYS A 49 -7.26 1.88 18.46
N ASP A 50 -7.34 3.17 18.14
CA ASP A 50 -8.49 4.02 18.50
C ASP A 50 -9.78 3.60 17.78
N HIS A 51 -9.64 2.85 16.67
CA HIS A 51 -10.76 2.24 15.94
C HIS A 51 -11.00 0.76 16.34
N HIS A 52 -10.50 0.34 17.52
CA HIS A 52 -10.68 -1.02 18.06
C HIS A 52 -10.17 -2.13 17.13
N ALA A 53 -9.13 -1.85 16.36
CA ALA A 53 -8.48 -2.77 15.43
C ALA A 53 -6.99 -2.94 15.78
N THR A 54 -6.31 -3.86 15.09
CA THR A 54 -4.87 -4.08 15.21
C THR A 54 -4.21 -4.05 13.84
N LEU A 55 -2.90 -3.78 13.81
CA LEU A 55 -2.11 -3.85 12.58
C LEU A 55 -1.62 -5.27 12.34
N SER A 56 -1.63 -5.72 11.07
CA SER A 56 -1.38 -7.11 10.68
C SER A 56 0.09 -7.48 10.64
N PHE A 57 1.00 -6.50 10.47
CA PHE A 57 2.40 -6.77 10.16
C PHE A 57 3.26 -7.01 11.40
N TYR A 58 2.93 -6.36 12.52
CA TYR A 58 3.71 -6.51 13.75
C TYR A 58 3.79 -7.98 14.19
N ASN A 59 5.01 -8.45 14.40
CA ASN A 59 5.35 -9.85 14.71
C ASN A 59 4.99 -10.89 13.62
N TYR A 60 4.53 -10.49 12.45
CA TYR A 60 4.35 -11.41 11.34
C TYR A 60 5.73 -11.88 10.84
N HIS A 61 6.03 -13.15 11.00
CA HIS A 61 7.36 -13.72 10.73
C HIS A 61 8.54 -12.94 11.36
N GLY A 62 8.30 -12.33 12.53
CA GLY A 62 9.32 -11.54 13.24
C GLY A 62 9.49 -10.10 12.74
N TYR A 63 8.59 -9.60 11.89
CA TYR A 63 8.63 -8.21 11.44
C TYR A 63 8.43 -7.25 12.64
N PRO A 64 9.36 -6.28 12.87
CA PRO A 64 9.38 -5.54 14.13
C PRO A 64 8.52 -4.27 14.15
N HIS A 65 7.87 -3.92 13.03
CA HIS A 65 7.11 -2.68 12.87
C HIS A 65 5.63 -2.94 12.53
N ASN A 66 4.82 -1.91 12.59
CA ASN A 66 3.39 -1.98 12.34
C ASN A 66 3.04 -1.78 10.86
N ILE A 67 3.88 -1.03 10.13
CA ILE A 67 3.72 -0.72 8.71
C ILE A 67 5.02 -1.00 7.97
N CYS A 68 4.97 -1.10 6.64
CA CYS A 68 6.14 -0.95 5.78
C CYS A 68 6.19 0.49 5.27
N ALA A 69 7.39 1.09 5.29
CA ALA A 69 7.63 2.45 4.81
C ALA A 69 8.84 2.46 3.88
N SER A 70 8.57 2.47 2.59
CA SER A 70 9.58 2.36 1.53
C SER A 70 9.82 3.74 0.92
N VAL A 71 11.04 4.27 1.10
CA VAL A 71 11.42 5.62 0.66
C VAL A 71 12.26 5.53 -0.60
N ASN A 72 11.91 6.32 -1.60
CA ASN A 72 12.63 6.49 -2.87
C ASN A 72 12.88 5.16 -3.59
N ASP A 73 14.11 4.65 -3.62
CA ASP A 73 14.55 3.45 -4.32
C ASP A 73 14.26 2.14 -3.59
N VAL A 74 13.75 2.21 -2.37
CA VAL A 74 13.28 1.03 -1.64
C VAL A 74 11.97 0.55 -2.26
N VAL A 75 11.98 -0.61 -2.90
CA VAL A 75 10.83 -1.10 -3.68
C VAL A 75 9.64 -1.45 -2.79
N VAL A 76 9.86 -2.32 -1.79
CA VAL A 76 8.84 -2.76 -0.81
C VAL A 76 9.50 -3.10 0.53
N HIS A 77 8.67 -3.33 1.55
CA HIS A 77 9.06 -3.84 2.87
C HIS A 77 10.13 -3.00 3.60
N GLY A 78 10.20 -1.70 3.27
CA GLY A 78 11.09 -0.78 3.97
C GLY A 78 10.76 -0.72 5.46
N PHE A 79 11.80 -0.76 6.33
CA PHE A 79 11.61 -0.66 7.76
C PHE A 79 11.49 0.80 8.18
N PRO A 80 10.43 1.16 8.92
CA PRO A 80 10.35 2.45 9.57
C PRO A 80 11.62 2.76 10.38
N ASN A 81 12.16 3.97 10.22
CA ASN A 81 13.42 4.36 10.84
C ASN A 81 13.42 5.85 11.27
N LYS A 82 14.50 6.30 11.88
CA LYS A 82 14.66 7.66 12.41
C LYS A 82 15.18 8.68 11.39
N THR A 83 15.38 8.30 10.14
CA THR A 83 15.81 9.23 9.09
C THR A 83 14.66 10.18 8.77
N ALA A 84 14.94 11.47 8.82
CA ALA A 84 13.97 12.49 8.45
C ALA A 84 13.70 12.46 6.95
N LEU A 85 12.44 12.51 6.59
CA LEU A 85 11.98 12.63 5.20
C LEU A 85 12.27 14.06 4.70
N ASN A 86 12.63 14.19 3.45
CA ASN A 86 12.96 15.46 2.81
C ASN A 86 11.91 15.85 1.78
N GLU A 87 11.94 17.11 1.41
CA GLU A 87 11.25 17.58 0.21
C GLU A 87 11.83 16.88 -1.03
N GLY A 88 10.98 16.44 -1.92
CA GLY A 88 11.37 15.65 -3.10
C GLY A 88 11.39 14.13 -2.87
N ASP A 89 11.17 13.65 -1.65
CA ASP A 89 11.03 12.20 -1.41
C ASP A 89 9.66 11.69 -1.87
N ILE A 90 9.64 10.44 -2.33
CA ILE A 90 8.43 9.63 -2.44
C ILE A 90 8.46 8.56 -1.35
N VAL A 91 7.32 8.34 -0.72
CA VAL A 91 7.21 7.40 0.41
C VAL A 91 6.02 6.48 0.18
N SER A 92 6.27 5.20 -0.03
CA SER A 92 5.23 4.18 -0.10
C SER A 92 4.95 3.65 1.31
N ILE A 93 3.75 3.91 1.80
CA ILE A 93 3.26 3.39 3.08
C ILE A 93 2.33 2.24 2.78
N ASP A 94 2.64 1.09 3.35
CA ASP A 94 1.92 -0.16 3.20
C ASP A 94 1.55 -0.69 4.58
N LEU A 95 0.26 -0.97 4.79
CA LEU A 95 -0.24 -1.46 6.07
C LEU A 95 -1.44 -2.39 5.91
N GLY A 96 -1.48 -3.38 6.77
CA GLY A 96 -2.62 -4.25 6.94
C GLY A 96 -3.33 -4.01 8.28
N VAL A 97 -4.64 -4.08 8.28
CA VAL A 97 -5.48 -3.95 9.49
C VAL A 97 -6.27 -5.23 9.73
N VAL A 98 -6.38 -5.63 10.98
CA VAL A 98 -7.31 -6.69 11.43
C VAL A 98 -8.44 -6.03 12.20
N LEU A 99 -9.65 -6.11 11.67
CA LEU A 99 -10.89 -5.64 12.29
C LEU A 99 -11.90 -6.80 12.33
N ASN A 100 -12.43 -7.11 13.52
CA ASN A 100 -13.39 -8.20 13.71
C ASN A 100 -12.91 -9.57 13.17
N GLY A 101 -11.59 -9.82 13.21
CA GLY A 101 -10.96 -11.04 12.68
C GLY A 101 -10.77 -11.08 11.18
N TRP A 102 -11.05 -9.99 10.46
CA TRP A 102 -10.87 -9.87 9.01
C TRP A 102 -9.76 -8.88 8.67
N HIS A 103 -8.98 -9.22 7.65
CA HIS A 103 -7.86 -8.41 7.17
C HIS A 103 -8.28 -7.49 6.04
N GLY A 104 -7.83 -6.23 6.10
CA GLY A 104 -7.72 -5.32 4.98
C GLY A 104 -6.25 -4.98 4.77
N ASP A 105 -5.85 -4.73 3.52
CA ASP A 105 -4.47 -4.44 3.15
C ASP A 105 -4.45 -3.42 2.00
N HIS A 106 -3.56 -2.42 2.08
CA HIS A 106 -3.47 -1.36 1.09
C HIS A 106 -2.15 -0.61 1.21
N ALA A 107 -1.55 -0.29 0.06
CA ALA A 107 -0.40 0.58 -0.04
C ALA A 107 -0.73 1.86 -0.82
N TYR A 108 -0.09 2.96 -0.45
CA TYR A 108 -0.17 4.22 -1.17
C TYR A 108 1.17 4.95 -1.16
N THR A 109 1.55 5.50 -2.31
CA THR A 109 2.78 6.30 -2.44
C THR A 109 2.46 7.78 -2.31
N PHE A 110 3.04 8.42 -1.31
CA PHE A 110 2.96 9.85 -1.05
C PHE A 110 4.15 10.57 -1.67
N ILE A 111 3.91 11.77 -2.18
CA ILE A 111 4.93 12.65 -2.73
C ILE A 111 5.10 13.82 -1.76
N LEU A 112 6.32 14.10 -1.35
CA LEU A 112 6.64 15.19 -0.43
C LEU A 112 7.21 16.40 -1.20
N GLY A 113 6.37 17.41 -1.40
CA GLY A 113 6.74 18.61 -2.15
C GLY A 113 6.90 18.35 -3.66
N ASP A 114 7.88 19.01 -4.27
CA ASP A 114 8.13 18.91 -5.71
C ASP A 114 9.12 17.78 -6.02
N VAL A 115 8.75 16.89 -6.93
CA VAL A 115 9.60 15.80 -7.45
C VAL A 115 9.84 15.96 -8.95
N ALA A 116 10.88 15.30 -9.46
CA ALA A 116 11.19 15.30 -10.89
C ALA A 116 10.02 14.75 -11.73
N PRO A 117 9.79 15.25 -12.95
CA PRO A 117 8.68 14.84 -13.80
C PRO A 117 8.63 13.34 -14.10
N ASP A 118 9.76 12.67 -14.20
CA ASP A 118 9.87 11.23 -14.41
C ASP A 118 9.38 10.45 -13.18
N ILE A 119 9.64 10.92 -11.97
CA ILE A 119 9.10 10.35 -10.72
C ILE A 119 7.58 10.51 -10.65
N LEU A 120 7.06 11.70 -10.99
CA LEU A 120 5.61 11.93 -11.10
C LEU A 120 4.97 10.96 -12.09
N GLN A 121 5.61 10.78 -13.25
CA GLN A 121 5.11 9.88 -14.28
C GLN A 121 5.13 8.42 -13.80
N LEU A 122 6.19 7.98 -13.10
CA LEU A 122 6.27 6.64 -12.51
C LEU A 122 5.13 6.39 -11.53
N VAL A 123 4.91 7.28 -10.58
CA VAL A 123 3.82 7.16 -9.59
C VAL A 123 2.45 7.13 -10.27
N LYS A 124 2.24 7.99 -11.26
CA LYS A 124 1.00 8.03 -12.05
C LYS A 124 0.75 6.72 -12.79
N VAL A 125 1.74 6.23 -13.55
CA VAL A 125 1.61 4.98 -14.33
C VAL A 125 1.39 3.78 -13.42
N THR A 126 2.08 3.74 -12.27
CA THR A 126 1.88 2.69 -11.27
C THR A 126 0.43 2.69 -10.76
N LYS A 127 -0.10 3.85 -10.42
CA LYS A 127 -1.50 3.99 -10.00
C LYS A 127 -2.49 3.60 -11.11
N GLU A 128 -2.24 4.02 -12.34
CA GLU A 128 -3.07 3.63 -13.49
C GLU A 128 -3.05 2.11 -13.72
N SER A 129 -1.90 1.45 -13.53
CA SER A 129 -1.76 0.01 -13.69
C SER A 129 -2.62 -0.78 -12.71
N LEU A 130 -2.79 -0.28 -11.47
CA LEU A 130 -3.70 -0.85 -10.49
C LEU A 130 -5.14 -0.91 -11.03
N TYR A 131 -5.64 0.19 -11.59
CA TYR A 131 -6.99 0.23 -12.15
C TYR A 131 -7.13 -0.67 -13.37
N LYS A 132 -6.08 -0.78 -14.21
CA LYS A 132 -6.06 -1.76 -15.32
C LYS A 132 -6.14 -3.20 -14.83
N GLY A 133 -5.50 -3.52 -13.71
CA GLY A 133 -5.64 -4.81 -13.05
C GLY A 133 -7.05 -5.04 -12.51
N ILE A 134 -7.62 -4.06 -11.82
CA ILE A 134 -8.99 -4.13 -11.25
C ILE A 134 -10.03 -4.36 -12.35
N GLU A 135 -9.92 -3.70 -13.51
CA GLU A 135 -10.82 -3.92 -14.66
C GLU A 135 -10.83 -5.39 -15.14
N LYS A 136 -9.76 -6.15 -14.85
CA LYS A 136 -9.65 -7.57 -15.20
C LYS A 136 -10.05 -8.52 -14.08
N ALA A 137 -10.29 -8.02 -12.87
CA ALA A 137 -10.75 -8.81 -11.73
C ALA A 137 -12.27 -9.11 -11.81
N ILE A 138 -12.69 -9.77 -12.87
CA ILE A 138 -14.08 -10.12 -13.16
C ILE A 138 -14.28 -11.63 -13.28
N VAL A 139 -15.52 -12.07 -13.17
CA VAL A 139 -15.90 -13.50 -13.32
C VAL A 139 -15.41 -14.03 -14.66
N ASN A 140 -14.91 -15.26 -14.66
CA ASN A 140 -14.30 -16.00 -15.78
C ASN A 140 -12.90 -15.56 -16.20
N ASN A 141 -12.35 -14.48 -15.66
CA ASN A 141 -10.94 -14.14 -15.84
C ASN A 141 -10.04 -14.93 -14.87
N ARG A 142 -8.78 -15.03 -15.21
CA ARG A 142 -7.73 -15.65 -14.40
C ARG A 142 -6.87 -14.58 -13.73
N VAL A 143 -6.15 -14.94 -12.68
CA VAL A 143 -5.15 -14.05 -12.04
C VAL A 143 -4.12 -13.55 -13.08
N GLY A 144 -3.73 -14.41 -14.04
CA GLY A 144 -2.83 -14.04 -15.14
C GLY A 144 -3.37 -12.92 -16.04
N ASP A 145 -4.69 -12.75 -16.17
CA ASP A 145 -5.28 -11.65 -16.96
C ASP A 145 -5.08 -10.30 -16.25
N ILE A 146 -5.12 -10.30 -14.92
CA ILE A 146 -4.81 -9.15 -14.07
C ILE A 146 -3.34 -8.77 -14.24
N SER A 147 -2.43 -9.73 -14.04
CA SER A 147 -0.99 -9.54 -14.17
C SER A 147 -0.60 -9.07 -15.57
N PHE A 148 -1.20 -9.67 -16.61
CA PHE A 148 -0.96 -9.27 -18.01
C PHE A 148 -1.39 -7.82 -18.29
N ALA A 149 -2.51 -7.38 -17.73
CA ALA A 149 -2.99 -6.01 -17.91
C ALA A 149 -2.07 -5.00 -17.23
N ILE A 150 -1.61 -5.29 -16.00
CA ILE A 150 -0.65 -4.48 -15.27
C ILE A 150 0.67 -4.37 -16.04
N GLN A 151 1.25 -5.52 -16.42
CA GLN A 151 2.49 -5.57 -17.17
C GLN A 151 2.39 -4.88 -18.53
N GLY A 152 1.28 -5.07 -19.24
CA GLY A 152 1.04 -4.43 -20.52
C GLY A 152 1.06 -2.91 -20.44
N HIS A 153 0.46 -2.36 -19.37
CA HIS A 153 0.45 -0.93 -19.12
C HIS A 153 1.82 -0.41 -18.69
N THR A 154 2.47 -1.05 -17.73
CA THR A 154 3.76 -0.59 -17.17
C THR A 154 4.92 -0.81 -18.13
N GLU A 155 5.17 -2.06 -18.56
CA GLU A 155 6.36 -2.39 -19.36
C GLU A 155 6.19 -2.05 -20.85
N LYS A 156 5.08 -2.51 -21.48
CA LYS A 156 4.96 -2.40 -22.93
C LYS A 156 4.60 -0.99 -23.39
N LEU A 157 3.77 -0.29 -22.62
CA LEU A 157 3.29 1.03 -23.00
C LEU A 157 4.21 2.16 -22.49
N HIS A 158 4.74 2.01 -21.26
CA HIS A 158 5.48 3.07 -20.59
C HIS A 158 6.97 2.76 -20.35
N GLY A 159 7.43 1.53 -20.59
CA GLY A 159 8.84 1.16 -20.49
C GLY A 159 9.37 1.00 -19.06
N TYR A 160 8.47 0.92 -18.06
CA TYR A 160 8.85 0.66 -16.65
C TYR A 160 8.98 -0.84 -16.39
N GLY A 161 9.95 -1.22 -15.55
CA GLY A 161 10.10 -2.62 -15.13
C GLY A 161 9.03 -3.04 -14.12
N VAL A 162 8.65 -4.33 -14.17
CA VAL A 162 7.91 -5.01 -13.10
C VAL A 162 8.86 -5.94 -12.37
N VAL A 163 8.88 -5.87 -11.03
CA VAL A 163 9.75 -6.72 -10.22
C VAL A 163 9.21 -8.15 -10.20
N ARG A 164 9.85 -9.03 -10.96
CA ARG A 164 9.36 -10.40 -11.25
C ARG A 164 9.29 -11.29 -10.01
N GLU A 165 10.17 -11.06 -9.05
CA GLU A 165 10.28 -11.84 -7.83
C GLU A 165 9.13 -11.58 -6.84
N LEU A 166 8.34 -10.54 -7.09
CA LEU A 166 7.23 -10.10 -6.24
C LEU A 166 5.83 -10.37 -6.85
N VAL A 167 5.77 -11.08 -7.96
CA VAL A 167 4.53 -11.39 -8.69
C VAL A 167 4.30 -12.88 -8.81
#